data_5cde7bf9ad18da94b8765a2d33bd2e3e
#
_entry.id   5cde7bf9ad18da94b8765a2d33bd2e3e
#
_cell.length_a   1.000
_cell.length_b   1.000
_cell.length_c   1.000
_cell.angle_alpha   90.00
_cell.angle_beta   90.00
_cell.angle_gamma   90.00
#
_symmetry.space_group_name_H-M   'P 1'
#
loop_
_entity.id
_entity.type
_entity.pdbx_description
1 polymer ?
#
loop_
_entity_poly.entity_id
_entity_poly.type
_entity_poly.pdbx_seq_one_letter_code
_entity_poly.pdbx_strand_id
1 'polypeptide(L)'
;MPVYYFQRPDVRIDLMERTDHVSRCPYRGEASYWTLRLGGRQSENAVWSYEHPPSDFAAIAGWLAFEWDRADHWFEEDEEVFGHARDPYHRVDVRPSSREVRVLLGGETIAQTRRAMLLFETGLPTRYYIPPGDVRTEFLSRSRTSSICPYKGQASYWSARVGERSVEDAAWSYLEPLPECPRIKGHICLYAERVDRLEVEGEMADR
;
A
#
# COMPACT_ATOMS: atom_id res chain seq x y z
N MET A 1 4.40 -5.58 10.11
CA MET A 1 5.06 -5.06 8.90
C MET A 1 6.53 -5.45 8.95
N PRO A 2 7.16 -5.75 7.80
CA PRO A 2 8.60 -5.95 7.70
C PRO A 2 9.36 -4.68 8.10
N VAL A 3 10.58 -4.85 8.59
CA VAL A 3 11.46 -3.76 9.00
C VAL A 3 12.87 -4.05 8.48
N TYR A 4 13.53 -3.06 7.90
CA TYR A 4 14.93 -3.15 7.55
C TYR A 4 15.80 -2.94 8.79
N TYR A 5 16.72 -3.85 9.01
CA TYR A 5 17.74 -3.76 10.04
C TYR A 5 19.12 -3.61 9.39
N PHE A 6 19.85 -2.60 9.82
CA PHE A 6 21.18 -2.27 9.30
C PHE A 6 22.25 -2.57 10.36
N GLN A 7 23.39 -3.08 9.93
CA GLN A 7 24.53 -3.23 10.82
C GLN A 7 25.12 -1.86 11.14
N ARG A 8 25.64 -1.69 12.36
CA ARG A 8 26.21 -0.40 12.78
C ARG A 8 27.31 0.15 11.85
N PRO A 9 28.20 -0.67 11.25
CA PRO A 9 29.19 -0.18 10.30
C PRO A 9 28.62 0.42 9.01
N ASP A 10 27.39 0.03 8.63
CA ASP A 10 26.72 0.51 7.43
C ASP A 10 25.93 1.81 7.65
N VAL A 11 25.94 2.32 8.89
CA VAL A 11 25.18 3.51 9.28
C VAL A 11 26.11 4.63 9.74
N ARG A 12 25.78 5.84 9.35
CA ARG A 12 26.48 7.07 9.79
C ARG A 12 26.14 7.37 11.26
N ILE A 13 26.72 6.59 12.18
CA ILE A 13 26.50 6.71 13.63
C ILE A 13 27.02 8.06 14.19
N ASP A 14 27.92 8.72 13.48
CA ASP A 14 28.40 10.06 13.81
C ASP A 14 27.33 11.15 13.74
N LEU A 15 26.20 10.86 13.03
CA LEU A 15 25.02 11.72 12.93
C LEU A 15 23.95 11.40 13.98
N MET A 16 24.19 10.43 14.86
CA MET A 16 23.21 9.92 15.81
C MET A 16 23.52 10.40 17.24
N GLU A 17 22.48 10.89 17.90
CA GLU A 17 22.53 11.27 19.33
C GLU A 17 21.52 10.40 20.09
N ARG A 18 21.99 9.64 21.09
CA ARG A 18 21.11 8.79 21.91
C ARG A 18 20.14 9.65 22.70
N THR A 19 18.89 9.21 22.78
CA THR A 19 17.84 9.85 23.57
C THR A 19 17.48 9.01 24.80
N ASP A 20 16.73 9.60 25.73
CA ASP A 20 16.17 8.90 26.88
C ASP A 20 14.86 8.16 26.53
N HIS A 21 14.41 8.28 25.26
CA HIS A 21 13.21 7.57 24.80
C HIS A 21 13.45 6.08 24.75
N VAL A 22 12.48 5.32 25.25
CA VAL A 22 12.45 3.85 25.19
C VAL A 22 11.05 3.39 24.85
N SER A 23 10.97 2.28 24.13
CA SER A 23 9.70 1.55 23.91
C SER A 23 9.87 0.07 24.26
N ARG A 24 8.77 -0.64 24.49
CA ARG A 24 8.81 -2.04 24.86
C ARG A 24 7.94 -2.90 23.95
N CYS A 25 8.59 -3.81 23.24
CA CYS A 25 7.93 -4.88 22.50
C CYS A 25 7.77 -6.12 23.37
N PRO A 26 6.56 -6.72 23.47
CA PRO A 26 6.36 -7.95 24.27
C PRO A 26 7.26 -9.12 23.86
N TYR A 27 7.66 -9.17 22.61
CA TYR A 27 8.45 -10.27 22.05
C TYR A 27 9.96 -9.97 21.97
N ARG A 28 10.35 -8.71 21.68
CA ARG A 28 11.74 -8.31 21.39
C ARG A 28 12.42 -7.59 22.53
N GLY A 29 11.67 -7.21 23.57
CA GLY A 29 12.20 -6.49 24.71
C GLY A 29 12.18 -4.97 24.54
N GLU A 30 13.12 -4.29 25.18
CA GLU A 30 13.23 -2.84 25.20
C GLU A 30 14.04 -2.33 24.01
N ALA A 31 13.53 -1.30 23.32
CA ALA A 31 14.23 -0.59 22.27
C ALA A 31 14.76 0.75 22.78
N SER A 32 16.02 1.04 22.45
CA SER A 32 16.68 2.33 22.63
C SER A 32 16.54 3.16 21.37
N TYR A 33 16.57 4.50 21.48
CA TYR A 33 16.34 5.42 20.38
C TYR A 33 17.45 6.44 20.19
N TRP A 34 17.57 6.94 18.96
CA TRP A 34 18.49 8.00 18.58
C TRP A 34 17.81 9.04 17.71
N THR A 35 18.20 10.28 17.92
CA THR A 35 17.89 11.41 17.04
C THR A 35 18.95 11.53 15.96
N LEU A 36 18.56 11.74 14.72
CA LEU A 36 19.48 12.09 13.63
C LEU A 36 19.67 13.59 13.53
N ARG A 37 20.92 14.02 13.30
CA ARG A 37 21.28 15.42 13.07
C ARG A 37 22.11 15.55 11.80
N LEU A 38 21.60 16.28 10.83
CA LEU A 38 22.28 16.52 9.56
C LEU A 38 22.02 17.93 9.05
N GLY A 39 23.08 18.71 8.79
CA GLY A 39 22.99 20.00 8.12
C GLY A 39 22.05 21.02 8.79
N GLY A 40 21.97 21.00 10.12
CA GLY A 40 21.04 21.84 10.89
C GLY A 40 19.60 21.31 11.00
N ARG A 41 19.27 20.20 10.32
CA ARG A 41 18.01 19.47 10.47
C ARG A 41 18.15 18.42 11.57
N GLN A 42 17.02 18.15 12.22
CA GLN A 42 16.92 17.14 13.29
C GLN A 42 15.69 16.27 13.05
N SER A 43 15.87 14.94 13.16
CA SER A 43 14.78 13.97 13.16
C SER A 43 14.80 13.21 14.48
N GLU A 44 13.89 13.59 15.37
CA GLU A 44 13.86 13.09 16.74
C GLU A 44 13.37 11.63 16.78
N ASN A 45 14.10 10.78 17.55
CA ASN A 45 13.80 9.36 17.72
C ASN A 45 13.61 8.60 16.38
N ALA A 46 14.38 8.99 15.36
CA ALA A 46 14.28 8.44 14.02
C ALA A 46 14.91 7.06 13.86
N VAL A 47 15.81 6.69 14.78
CA VAL A 47 16.53 5.41 14.75
C VAL A 47 16.27 4.67 16.05
N TRP A 48 16.13 3.36 15.97
CA TRP A 48 15.95 2.52 17.14
C TRP A 48 16.69 1.20 17.03
N SER A 49 16.90 0.53 18.16
CA SER A 49 17.60 -0.77 18.24
C SER A 49 17.15 -1.56 19.46
N TYR A 50 17.07 -2.88 19.31
CA TYR A 50 17.05 -3.81 20.42
C TYR A 50 18.49 -4.19 20.77
N GLU A 51 19.08 -3.55 21.79
CA GLU A 51 20.48 -3.81 22.16
C GLU A 51 20.63 -5.15 22.88
N HIS A 52 19.61 -5.56 23.64
CA HIS A 52 19.58 -6.80 24.43
C HIS A 52 18.25 -7.54 24.23
N PRO A 53 17.95 -8.02 23.01
CA PRO A 53 16.73 -8.80 22.78
C PRO A 53 16.82 -10.20 23.41
N PRO A 54 15.69 -10.88 23.64
CA PRO A 54 15.66 -12.30 24.00
C PRO A 54 16.38 -13.18 22.96
N SER A 55 16.79 -14.40 23.39
CA SER A 55 17.56 -15.34 22.56
C SER A 55 16.97 -15.60 21.17
N ASP A 56 15.65 -15.70 21.09
CA ASP A 56 14.93 -15.96 19.83
C ASP A 56 15.09 -14.82 18.79
N PHE A 57 15.50 -13.64 19.26
CA PHE A 57 15.75 -12.46 18.44
C PHE A 57 17.21 -12.00 18.47
N ALA A 58 18.13 -12.85 18.91
CA ALA A 58 19.55 -12.51 19.02
C ALA A 58 20.18 -12.05 17.70
N ALA A 59 19.65 -12.48 16.56
CA ALA A 59 20.12 -12.09 15.23
C ALA A 59 20.04 -10.57 14.95
N ILE A 60 19.13 -9.86 15.61
CA ILE A 60 18.98 -8.40 15.44
C ILE A 60 19.61 -7.60 16.59
N ALA A 61 20.33 -8.25 17.51
CA ALA A 61 20.93 -7.60 18.67
C ALA A 61 21.89 -6.47 18.25
N GLY A 62 21.59 -5.24 18.66
CA GLY A 62 22.38 -4.06 18.35
C GLY A 62 22.31 -3.56 16.90
N TRP A 63 21.56 -4.21 16.02
CA TRP A 63 21.28 -3.69 14.68
C TRP A 63 20.36 -2.47 14.79
N LEU A 64 20.48 -1.55 13.85
CA LEU A 64 19.74 -0.30 13.81
C LEU A 64 18.58 -0.41 12.85
N ALA A 65 17.44 0.12 13.21
CA ALA A 65 16.29 0.30 12.33
C ALA A 65 15.87 1.77 12.36
N PHE A 66 15.23 2.21 11.29
CA PHE A 66 14.79 3.59 11.14
C PHE A 66 13.28 3.63 11.09
N GLU A 67 12.70 4.66 11.71
CA GLU A 67 11.28 4.95 11.55
C GLU A 67 11.01 5.39 10.11
N TRP A 68 10.08 4.70 9.45
CA TRP A 68 9.82 4.86 8.02
C TRP A 68 9.56 6.33 7.64
N ASP A 69 8.66 6.97 8.38
CA ASP A 69 8.23 8.35 8.13
C ASP A 69 9.25 9.41 8.56
N ARG A 70 10.39 9.00 9.10
CA ARG A 70 11.47 9.88 9.54
C ARG A 70 12.64 9.96 8.57
N ALA A 71 12.62 9.15 7.51
CA ALA A 71 13.55 9.24 6.39
C ALA A 71 12.91 9.99 5.22
N ASP A 72 13.68 10.76 4.49
CA ASP A 72 13.20 11.48 3.31
C ASP A 72 12.89 10.51 2.16
N HIS A 73 13.73 9.46 1.99
CA HIS A 73 13.60 8.45 0.94
C HIS A 73 14.11 7.08 1.40
N TRP A 74 13.53 6.03 0.82
CA TRP A 74 13.96 4.65 0.97
C TRP A 74 14.22 4.04 -0.40
N PHE A 75 15.32 3.30 -0.54
CA PHE A 75 15.67 2.64 -1.78
C PHE A 75 16.00 1.17 -1.54
N GLU A 76 15.54 0.32 -2.46
CA GLU A 76 16.06 -1.03 -2.68
C GLU A 76 16.84 -1.00 -3.98
N GLU A 77 18.19 -1.10 -3.91
CA GLU A 77 19.09 -0.77 -5.01
C GLU A 77 18.80 0.64 -5.56
N ASP A 78 18.47 0.77 -6.83
CA ASP A 78 18.16 2.04 -7.50
C ASP A 78 16.66 2.37 -7.53
N GLU A 79 15.82 1.52 -6.95
CA GLU A 79 14.36 1.73 -6.91
C GLU A 79 13.91 2.36 -5.59
N GLU A 80 13.14 3.44 -5.69
CA GLU A 80 12.53 4.06 -4.51
C GLU A 80 11.35 3.22 -4.00
N VAL A 81 11.34 2.97 -2.68
CA VAL A 81 10.31 2.19 -1.99
C VAL A 81 9.42 3.11 -1.18
N PHE A 82 8.11 2.93 -1.28
CA PHE A 82 7.12 3.78 -0.65
C PHE A 82 6.26 3.03 0.38
N GLY A 83 5.81 3.76 1.41
CA GLY A 83 4.85 3.28 2.38
C GLY A 83 5.44 2.41 3.50
N HIS A 84 6.12 1.34 3.19
CA HIS A 84 6.86 0.48 4.13
C HIS A 84 7.73 -0.54 3.37
N ALA A 85 8.65 -1.20 4.08
CA ALA A 85 9.43 -2.31 3.54
C ALA A 85 8.50 -3.39 2.98
N ARG A 86 8.83 -3.94 1.80
CA ARG A 86 8.04 -5.00 1.18
C ARG A 86 8.17 -6.31 1.95
N ASP A 87 7.06 -7.02 2.10
CA ASP A 87 7.04 -8.34 2.69
C ASP A 87 7.33 -9.39 1.59
N PRO A 88 8.41 -10.18 1.68
CA PRO A 88 8.74 -11.19 0.68
C PRO A 88 7.69 -12.32 0.59
N TYR A 89 6.83 -12.45 1.60
CA TYR A 89 5.74 -13.44 1.61
C TYR A 89 4.39 -12.84 1.19
N HIS A 90 4.35 -11.56 0.85
CA HIS A 90 3.15 -10.88 0.36
C HIS A 90 3.09 -10.98 -1.16
N ARG A 91 2.16 -11.79 -1.65
CA ARG A 91 1.95 -12.01 -3.08
C ARG A 91 0.97 -10.99 -3.64
N VAL A 92 1.30 -10.43 -4.81
CA VAL A 92 0.40 -9.61 -5.64
C VAL A 92 0.50 -10.11 -7.08
N ASP A 93 -0.55 -10.76 -7.57
CA ASP A 93 -0.62 -11.27 -8.93
C ASP A 93 -1.74 -10.61 -9.72
N VAL A 94 -1.45 -10.23 -10.97
CA VAL A 94 -2.43 -9.70 -11.92
C VAL A 94 -2.63 -10.67 -13.07
N ARG A 95 -3.88 -11.12 -13.28
CA ARG A 95 -4.25 -12.07 -14.32
C ARG A 95 -5.40 -11.53 -15.18
N PRO A 96 -5.34 -11.66 -16.52
CA PRO A 96 -6.48 -11.35 -17.38
C PRO A 96 -7.60 -12.37 -17.15
N SER A 97 -8.84 -11.90 -17.26
CA SER A 97 -10.02 -12.76 -17.14
C SER A 97 -11.03 -12.47 -18.25
N SER A 98 -11.60 -13.53 -18.83
CA SER A 98 -12.71 -13.47 -19.78
C SER A 98 -14.08 -13.57 -19.11
N ARG A 99 -14.13 -13.76 -17.78
CA ARG A 99 -15.39 -13.76 -17.02
C ARG A 99 -16.06 -12.41 -17.11
N GLU A 100 -17.39 -12.41 -17.24
CA GLU A 100 -18.14 -11.16 -17.20
C GLU A 100 -18.09 -10.57 -15.79
N VAL A 101 -17.68 -9.32 -15.71
CA VAL A 101 -17.74 -8.52 -14.49
C VAL A 101 -18.72 -7.38 -14.72
N ARG A 102 -19.71 -7.25 -13.85
CA ARG A 102 -20.72 -6.18 -13.91
C ARG A 102 -20.84 -5.47 -12.58
N VAL A 103 -20.92 -4.15 -12.61
CA VAL A 103 -21.03 -3.30 -11.42
C VAL A 103 -22.28 -2.43 -11.54
N LEU A 104 -23.12 -2.46 -10.50
CA LEU A 104 -24.36 -1.71 -10.40
C LEU A 104 -24.29 -0.69 -9.27
N LEU A 105 -24.81 0.50 -9.52
CA LEU A 105 -24.99 1.57 -8.55
C LEU A 105 -26.27 2.36 -8.89
N GLY A 106 -27.13 2.62 -7.91
CA GLY A 106 -28.36 3.40 -8.07
C GLY A 106 -29.31 2.80 -9.12
N GLY A 107 -29.29 1.47 -9.29
CA GLY A 107 -30.10 0.77 -10.29
C GLY A 107 -29.50 0.72 -11.71
N GLU A 108 -28.40 1.44 -11.96
CA GLU A 108 -27.72 1.49 -13.26
C GLU A 108 -26.49 0.58 -13.29
N THR A 109 -26.21 -0.02 -14.45
CA THR A 109 -24.92 -0.67 -14.70
C THR A 109 -23.88 0.40 -15.03
N ILE A 110 -22.93 0.63 -14.11
CA ILE A 110 -21.89 1.64 -14.25
C ILE A 110 -20.58 1.10 -14.84
N ALA A 111 -20.41 -0.22 -14.85
CA ALA A 111 -19.30 -0.89 -15.53
C ALA A 111 -19.70 -2.30 -15.95
N GLN A 112 -19.26 -2.74 -17.14
CA GLN A 112 -19.42 -4.11 -17.61
C GLN A 112 -18.29 -4.48 -18.55
N THR A 113 -17.63 -5.61 -18.30
CA THR A 113 -16.46 -6.05 -19.10
C THR A 113 -16.33 -7.56 -19.12
N ARG A 114 -15.69 -8.10 -20.18
CA ARG A 114 -15.15 -9.48 -20.26
C ARG A 114 -13.63 -9.51 -20.41
N ARG A 115 -12.97 -8.42 -20.04
CA ARG A 115 -11.51 -8.27 -20.13
C ARG A 115 -10.92 -7.57 -18.90
N ALA A 116 -11.51 -7.87 -17.73
CA ALA A 116 -10.98 -7.38 -16.47
C ALA A 116 -9.59 -7.97 -16.20
N MET A 117 -8.75 -7.19 -15.53
CA MET A 117 -7.56 -7.69 -14.86
C MET A 117 -7.93 -8.01 -13.41
N LEU A 118 -7.81 -9.27 -13.03
CA LEU A 118 -8.03 -9.71 -11.65
C LEU A 118 -6.72 -9.61 -10.88
N LEU A 119 -6.78 -8.92 -9.76
CA LEU A 119 -5.65 -8.80 -8.84
C LEU A 119 -5.92 -9.66 -7.61
N PHE A 120 -4.98 -10.59 -7.37
CA PHE A 120 -4.96 -11.48 -6.22
C PHE A 120 -3.86 -11.04 -5.27
N GLU A 121 -4.23 -10.67 -4.06
CA GLU A 121 -3.32 -10.15 -3.05
C GLU A 121 -3.46 -10.95 -1.76
N THR A 122 -2.33 -11.30 -1.14
CA THR A 122 -2.32 -12.08 0.10
C THR A 122 -3.18 -11.43 1.18
N GLY A 123 -4.16 -12.17 1.70
CA GLY A 123 -5.05 -11.73 2.78
C GLY A 123 -6.13 -10.73 2.39
N LEU A 124 -6.29 -10.42 1.09
CA LEU A 124 -7.30 -9.50 0.60
C LEU A 124 -8.25 -10.18 -0.40
N PRO A 125 -9.50 -9.71 -0.53
CA PRO A 125 -10.42 -10.20 -1.55
C PRO A 125 -9.92 -9.85 -2.95
N THR A 126 -10.31 -10.64 -3.94
CA THR A 126 -9.98 -10.39 -5.35
C THR A 126 -10.47 -9.02 -5.79
N ARG A 127 -9.61 -8.24 -6.45
CA ARG A 127 -9.96 -6.94 -7.01
C ARG A 127 -10.05 -7.00 -8.53
N TYR A 128 -11.08 -6.35 -9.07
CA TYR A 128 -11.45 -6.38 -10.49
C TYR A 128 -11.13 -5.05 -11.12
N TYR A 129 -10.03 -4.98 -11.85
CA TYR A 129 -9.58 -3.80 -12.58
C TYR A 129 -10.19 -3.79 -13.97
N ILE A 130 -11.08 -2.86 -14.23
CA ILE A 130 -11.88 -2.74 -15.46
C ILE A 130 -11.23 -1.73 -16.39
N PRO A 131 -11.06 -2.03 -17.69
CA PRO A 131 -10.59 -1.05 -18.67
C PRO A 131 -11.48 0.21 -18.64
N PRO A 132 -10.93 1.43 -18.73
CA PRO A 132 -11.72 2.65 -18.62
C PRO A 132 -12.82 2.77 -19.71
N GLY A 133 -12.60 2.18 -20.90
CA GLY A 133 -13.62 2.13 -21.95
C GLY A 133 -14.83 1.25 -21.66
N ASP A 134 -14.75 0.40 -20.61
CA ASP A 134 -15.85 -0.48 -20.18
C ASP A 134 -16.50 0.05 -18.87
N VAL A 135 -16.14 1.27 -18.44
CA VAL A 135 -16.71 1.99 -17.30
C VAL A 135 -17.46 3.23 -17.80
N ARG A 136 -18.65 3.45 -17.32
CA ARG A 136 -19.45 4.66 -17.60
C ARG A 136 -18.90 5.82 -16.78
N THR A 137 -17.83 6.43 -17.30
CA THR A 137 -17.06 7.49 -16.63
C THR A 137 -17.86 8.76 -16.40
N GLU A 138 -18.99 8.96 -17.11
CA GLU A 138 -19.93 10.06 -16.88
C GLU A 138 -20.53 10.05 -15.47
N PHE A 139 -20.53 8.91 -14.80
CA PHE A 139 -20.95 8.79 -13.39
C PHE A 139 -19.81 8.99 -12.39
N LEU A 140 -18.57 9.11 -12.85
CA LEU A 140 -17.39 9.23 -12.00
C LEU A 140 -16.87 10.66 -11.99
N SER A 141 -16.48 11.14 -10.83
CA SER A 141 -15.77 12.40 -10.63
C SER A 141 -14.50 12.16 -9.83
N ARG A 142 -13.38 12.74 -10.27
CA ARG A 142 -12.11 12.58 -9.55
C ARG A 142 -12.20 13.22 -8.18
N SER A 143 -11.81 12.48 -7.14
CA SER A 143 -11.71 12.99 -5.79
C SER A 143 -10.30 13.56 -5.51
N ARG A 144 -10.14 14.23 -4.36
CA ARG A 144 -8.83 14.71 -3.89
C ARG A 144 -8.05 13.64 -3.13
N THR A 145 -8.66 12.50 -2.85
CA THR A 145 -8.06 11.40 -2.11
C THR A 145 -6.95 10.78 -2.94
N SER A 146 -5.86 10.45 -2.27
CA SER A 146 -4.77 9.63 -2.79
C SER A 146 -4.24 8.73 -1.69
N SER A 147 -3.67 7.59 -2.05
CA SER A 147 -2.97 6.70 -1.12
C SER A 147 -1.76 6.08 -1.80
N ILE A 148 -0.83 5.57 -1.00
CA ILE A 148 0.37 4.90 -1.49
C ILE A 148 0.33 3.45 -1.06
N CYS A 149 0.56 2.56 -2.03
CA CYS A 149 0.73 1.14 -1.80
C CYS A 149 2.17 0.75 -2.18
N PRO A 150 2.93 0.08 -1.30
CA PRO A 150 4.33 -0.30 -1.57
C PRO A 150 4.48 -1.31 -2.72
N TYR A 151 3.39 -1.99 -3.12
CA TYR A 151 3.38 -3.00 -4.18
C TYR A 151 2.79 -2.49 -5.51
N LYS A 152 1.99 -1.41 -5.48
CA LYS A 152 1.22 -0.94 -6.65
C LYS A 152 1.51 0.51 -7.01
N GLY A 153 2.06 1.30 -6.08
CA GLY A 153 2.35 2.72 -6.25
C GLY A 153 1.23 3.64 -5.76
N GLN A 154 1.14 4.82 -6.33
CA GLN A 154 0.17 5.85 -5.93
C GLN A 154 -1.20 5.62 -6.58
N ALA A 155 -2.24 5.49 -5.76
CA ALA A 155 -3.63 5.42 -6.19
C ALA A 155 -4.27 6.80 -6.27
N SER A 156 -5.08 7.01 -7.33
CA SER A 156 -6.03 8.10 -7.47
C SER A 156 -7.44 7.57 -7.28
N TYR A 157 -8.36 8.40 -6.77
CA TYR A 157 -9.71 7.97 -6.42
C TYR A 157 -10.78 8.71 -7.21
N TRP A 158 -11.95 8.07 -7.35
CA TRP A 158 -13.14 8.64 -7.96
C TRP A 158 -14.36 8.38 -7.09
N SER A 159 -15.16 9.43 -6.92
CA SER A 159 -16.51 9.32 -6.36
C SER A 159 -17.49 9.00 -7.49
N ALA A 160 -18.52 8.23 -7.19
CA ALA A 160 -19.55 7.86 -8.16
C ALA A 160 -20.89 8.51 -7.81
N ARG A 161 -21.63 8.96 -8.83
CA ARG A 161 -22.99 9.50 -8.68
C ARG A 161 -23.91 8.97 -9.77
N VAL A 162 -25.04 8.37 -9.36
CA VAL A 162 -26.10 7.91 -10.24
C VAL A 162 -27.43 8.41 -9.66
N GLY A 163 -28.08 9.37 -10.34
CA GLY A 163 -29.26 10.04 -9.79
C GLY A 163 -28.96 10.69 -8.43
N GLU A 164 -29.73 10.32 -7.43
CA GLU A 164 -29.53 10.78 -6.04
C GLU A 164 -28.52 9.94 -5.25
N ARG A 165 -28.13 8.77 -5.75
CA ARG A 165 -27.16 7.89 -5.12
C ARG A 165 -25.74 8.45 -5.34
N SER A 166 -25.06 8.83 -4.29
CA SER A 166 -23.67 9.30 -4.31
C SER A 166 -22.81 8.46 -3.37
N VAL A 167 -21.64 8.04 -3.85
CA VAL A 167 -20.65 7.27 -3.08
C VAL A 167 -19.30 7.94 -3.23
N GLU A 168 -18.78 8.45 -2.14
CA GLU A 168 -17.45 9.06 -2.10
C GLU A 168 -16.38 7.96 -2.21
N ASP A 169 -15.34 8.23 -3.03
CA ASP A 169 -14.22 7.30 -3.26
C ASP A 169 -14.68 5.87 -3.60
N ALA A 170 -15.68 5.77 -4.47
CA ALA A 170 -16.27 4.50 -4.91
C ALA A 170 -15.29 3.63 -5.72
N ALA A 171 -14.29 4.25 -6.35
CA ALA A 171 -13.33 3.60 -7.21
C ALA A 171 -11.92 4.20 -7.05
N TRP A 172 -10.92 3.41 -7.48
CA TRP A 172 -9.54 3.86 -7.55
C TRP A 172 -8.85 3.32 -8.80
N SER A 173 -7.69 3.89 -9.12
CA SER A 173 -6.84 3.50 -10.24
C SER A 173 -5.39 3.85 -9.95
N TYR A 174 -4.49 3.08 -10.52
CA TYR A 174 -3.06 3.37 -10.57
C TYR A 174 -2.73 3.87 -11.97
N LEU A 175 -2.49 5.18 -12.12
CA LEU A 175 -2.16 5.79 -13.41
C LEU A 175 -0.74 5.44 -13.85
N GLU A 176 0.19 5.41 -12.89
CA GLU A 176 1.56 4.96 -13.05
C GLU A 176 1.85 3.92 -11.95
N PRO A 177 1.47 2.64 -12.16
CA PRO A 177 1.75 1.59 -11.20
C PRO A 177 3.24 1.26 -11.17
N LEU A 178 3.69 0.67 -10.05
CA LEU A 178 5.04 0.15 -9.95
C LEU A 178 5.31 -0.96 -11.00
N PRO A 179 6.57 -1.21 -11.34
CA PRO A 179 6.96 -2.16 -12.39
C PRO A 179 6.42 -3.58 -12.21
N GLU A 180 6.08 -3.97 -10.98
CA GLU A 180 5.51 -5.29 -10.68
C GLU A 180 4.03 -5.44 -11.07
N CYS A 181 3.32 -4.33 -11.20
CA CYS A 181 1.88 -4.33 -11.50
C CYS A 181 1.51 -3.56 -12.78
N PRO A 182 2.26 -3.64 -13.89
CA PRO A 182 2.05 -2.78 -15.07
C PRO A 182 0.70 -3.03 -15.74
N ARG A 183 0.09 -4.21 -15.54
CA ARG A 183 -1.16 -4.61 -16.19
C ARG A 183 -2.39 -3.87 -15.67
N ILE A 184 -2.31 -3.22 -14.51
CA ILE A 184 -3.42 -2.45 -13.96
C ILE A 184 -3.35 -0.96 -14.34
N LYS A 185 -2.33 -0.55 -15.10
CA LYS A 185 -2.15 0.86 -15.51
C LYS A 185 -3.43 1.43 -16.12
N GLY A 186 -3.95 2.50 -15.51
CA GLY A 186 -5.12 3.22 -15.97
C GLY A 186 -6.45 2.46 -15.87
N HIS A 187 -6.47 1.19 -15.43
CA HIS A 187 -7.71 0.47 -15.16
C HIS A 187 -8.37 1.02 -13.91
N ILE A 188 -9.69 0.94 -13.88
CA ILE A 188 -10.53 1.42 -12.76
C ILE A 188 -10.99 0.21 -11.96
N CYS A 189 -10.77 0.24 -10.66
CA CYS A 189 -11.28 -0.76 -9.72
C CYS A 189 -12.36 -0.12 -8.85
N LEU A 190 -13.55 -0.74 -8.79
CA LEU A 190 -14.64 -0.28 -7.94
C LEU A 190 -14.67 -1.12 -6.65
N TYR A 191 -14.96 -0.46 -5.52
CA TYR A 191 -15.13 -1.15 -4.25
C TYR A 191 -16.42 -1.97 -4.24
N ALA A 192 -16.32 -3.30 -4.20
CA ALA A 192 -17.48 -4.18 -4.08
C ALA A 192 -18.30 -3.86 -2.82
N GLU A 193 -17.63 -3.34 -1.79
CA GLU A 193 -18.21 -2.98 -0.50
C GLU A 193 -18.98 -1.65 -0.52
N ARG A 194 -18.77 -0.80 -1.55
CA ARG A 194 -19.34 0.56 -1.65
C ARG A 194 -20.38 0.69 -2.76
N VAL A 195 -20.35 -0.20 -3.74
CA VAL A 195 -21.37 -0.26 -4.80
C VAL A 195 -22.55 -1.13 -4.37
N ASP A 196 -23.68 -1.00 -5.07
CA ASP A 196 -24.86 -1.80 -4.72
C ASP A 196 -24.61 -3.29 -5.01
N ARG A 197 -24.01 -3.61 -6.18
CA ARG A 197 -23.63 -4.97 -6.57
C ARG A 197 -22.38 -4.96 -7.45
N LEU A 198 -21.49 -5.92 -7.22
CA LEU A 198 -20.46 -6.34 -8.15
C LEU A 198 -20.67 -7.82 -8.40
N GLU A 199 -20.90 -8.18 -9.64
CA GLU A 199 -21.23 -9.54 -10.07
C GLU A 199 -20.15 -10.08 -11.00
N VAL A 200 -19.84 -11.36 -10.87
CA VAL A 200 -18.95 -12.11 -11.75
C VAL A 200 -19.74 -13.31 -12.28
N GLU A 201 -19.93 -13.39 -13.61
CA GLU A 201 -20.79 -14.39 -14.25
C GLU A 201 -22.21 -14.46 -13.64
N GLY A 202 -22.74 -13.31 -13.18
CA GLY A 202 -24.08 -13.20 -12.57
C GLY A 202 -24.13 -13.49 -11.07
N GLU A 203 -23.04 -13.95 -10.45
CA GLU A 203 -22.94 -14.20 -9.01
C GLU A 203 -22.29 -13.03 -8.29
N MET A 204 -22.68 -12.77 -7.04
CA MET A 204 -22.05 -11.73 -6.23
C MET A 204 -20.59 -12.05 -6.00
N ALA A 205 -19.72 -11.07 -6.26
CA ALA A 205 -18.31 -11.19 -5.91
C ALA A 205 -18.08 -11.14 -4.38
N ASP A 206 -17.03 -11.80 -3.92
CA ASP A 206 -16.57 -11.70 -2.53
C ASP A 206 -16.24 -10.25 -2.17
N ARG A 207 -16.61 -9.83 -0.96
CA ARG A 207 -16.43 -8.47 -0.42
C ARG A 207 -15.26 -8.39 0.53
#